data_4a46c719cdeaa06449c00da1c1a6b0ac
#
_entry.id   4a46c719cdeaa06449c00da1c1a6b0ac
#
_cell.length_a   1.000
_cell.length_b   1.000
_cell.length_c   1.000
_cell.angle_alpha   90.00
_cell.angle_beta   90.00
_cell.angle_gamma   90.00
#
_symmetry.space_group_name_H-M   'P 1'
#
loop_
_entity.id
_entity.type
_entity.pdbx_description
1 polymer ?
#
loop_
_entity_poly.entity_id
_entity_poly.type
_entity_poly.pdbx_seq_one_letter_code
_entity_poly.pdbx_strand_id
1 'polypeptide(L)'
;EKDSLNSYRKALAGIIGMTSENLSDQLYSDLPPFQKVIKFRKITGEELLHRYNCAQVQGLLLRSEKIKLKLPESTTASLRQLLKYLRFNKLLVKISFDYKRRKLIEMEIDGPLSLFLQTQKYGLNLANFFPAVLHQPEWELDAIIRIHKNKTHILQLDQSCGIRSHLRQFLAYVPEEIQKLGQQLAKKLPDWKLSSSIDFVSLSGENVCFPDYYLEHISGKRVSLELFHNWHSEPLLNRLTQLEDQKEPPLLL
;
A
#
# COMPACT_ATOMS: atom_id res chain seq x y z
N GLU A 1 23.11 -45.65 -0.75
CA GLU A 1 22.78 -44.23 -0.48
C GLU A 1 21.91 -44.03 0.77
N LYS A 2 20.80 -44.79 0.96
CA LYS A 2 19.96 -44.69 2.16
C LYS A 2 20.69 -45.01 3.46
N ASP A 3 21.57 -45.98 3.47
CA ASP A 3 22.38 -46.40 4.63
C ASP A 3 23.41 -45.34 5.04
N SER A 4 23.99 -44.63 4.08
CA SER A 4 24.94 -43.55 4.36
C SER A 4 24.23 -42.33 5.00
N LEU A 5 23.03 -42.02 4.59
CA LEU A 5 22.23 -40.90 5.10
C LEU A 5 21.75 -41.15 6.56
N ASN A 6 21.37 -42.40 6.86
CA ASN A 6 20.98 -42.80 8.23
C ASN A 6 22.21 -42.81 9.17
N SER A 7 23.34 -43.25 8.71
CA SER A 7 24.60 -43.23 9.47
C SER A 7 25.02 -41.78 9.77
N TYR A 8 24.94 -40.90 8.78
CA TYR A 8 25.23 -39.47 8.93
C TYR A 8 24.25 -38.77 9.93
N ARG A 9 22.97 -39.08 9.85
CA ARG A 9 21.96 -38.55 10.83
C ARG A 9 22.24 -39.02 12.25
N LYS A 10 22.62 -40.27 12.44
CA LYS A 10 23.01 -40.79 13.73
C LYS A 10 24.27 -40.11 14.30
N ALA A 11 25.27 -39.88 13.47
CA ALA A 11 26.48 -39.18 13.87
C ALA A 11 26.19 -37.71 14.25
N LEU A 12 25.37 -37.00 13.48
CA LEU A 12 24.94 -35.65 13.79
C LEU A 12 24.10 -35.59 15.10
N ALA A 13 23.17 -36.49 15.26
CA ALA A 13 22.35 -36.59 16.48
C ALA A 13 23.22 -36.79 17.72
N GLY A 14 24.27 -37.64 17.61
CA GLY A 14 25.25 -37.84 18.67
C GLY A 14 26.05 -36.59 19.03
N ILE A 15 26.45 -35.80 18.06
CA ILE A 15 27.16 -34.53 18.28
C ILE A 15 26.28 -33.48 18.98
N ILE A 16 24.98 -33.46 18.66
CA ILE A 16 24.01 -32.47 19.19
C ILE A 16 23.41 -32.96 20.54
N GLY A 17 23.65 -34.22 20.92
CA GLY A 17 23.09 -34.84 22.17
C GLY A 17 21.62 -35.20 22.06
N MET A 18 21.14 -35.52 20.84
CA MET A 18 19.74 -35.89 20.56
C MET A 18 19.64 -37.30 19.98
N THR A 19 18.44 -37.87 19.94
CA THR A 19 18.18 -39.06 19.13
C THR A 19 17.98 -38.73 17.68
N SER A 20 18.25 -39.66 16.76
CA SER A 20 18.05 -39.45 15.33
C SER A 20 16.60 -39.15 14.94
N GLU A 21 15.63 -39.64 15.73
CA GLU A 21 14.20 -39.37 15.57
C GLU A 21 13.89 -37.94 15.98
N ASN A 22 14.33 -37.50 17.13
CA ASN A 22 14.15 -36.12 17.61
C ASN A 22 14.84 -35.12 16.69
N LEU A 23 16.00 -35.44 16.11
CA LEU A 23 16.68 -34.61 15.14
C LEU A 23 15.84 -34.43 13.87
N SER A 24 15.22 -35.51 13.38
CA SER A 24 14.35 -35.45 12.19
C SER A 24 13.10 -34.60 12.41
N ASP A 25 12.50 -34.70 13.60
CA ASP A 25 11.29 -33.95 13.98
C ASP A 25 11.59 -32.46 14.22
N GLN A 26 12.78 -32.15 14.74
CA GLN A 26 13.15 -30.75 15.02
C GLN A 26 13.79 -30.05 13.84
N LEU A 27 14.42 -30.78 12.91
CA LEU A 27 15.12 -30.19 11.76
C LEU A 27 14.24 -29.31 10.89
N TYR A 28 12.95 -29.61 10.84
CA TYR A 28 11.97 -28.88 10.03
C TYR A 28 10.87 -28.22 10.88
N SER A 29 11.05 -28.17 12.20
CA SER A 29 10.03 -27.65 13.13
C SER A 29 9.74 -26.15 12.94
N ASP A 30 10.68 -25.42 12.36
CA ASP A 30 10.55 -24.00 11.99
C ASP A 30 9.75 -23.78 10.71
N LEU A 31 9.58 -24.81 9.89
CA LEU A 31 8.80 -24.69 8.67
C LEU A 31 7.29 -24.60 8.94
N PRO A 32 6.56 -23.76 8.21
CA PRO A 32 5.12 -23.54 8.44
C PRO A 32 4.25 -24.81 8.54
N PRO A 33 4.47 -25.89 7.75
CA PRO A 33 3.67 -27.11 7.86
C PRO A 33 3.83 -27.86 9.20
N PHE A 34 4.96 -27.66 9.90
CA PHE A 34 5.27 -28.37 11.16
C PHE A 34 5.01 -27.51 12.40
N GLN A 35 4.72 -26.22 12.21
CA GLN A 35 4.39 -25.34 13.33
C GLN A 35 2.97 -25.61 13.86
N LYS A 36 2.85 -25.74 15.18
CA LYS A 36 1.56 -25.91 15.84
C LYS A 36 0.90 -24.56 16.06
N VAL A 37 -0.40 -24.47 15.76
CA VAL A 37 -1.19 -23.28 16.07
C VAL A 37 -1.39 -23.22 17.58
N ILE A 38 -0.78 -22.23 18.23
CA ILE A 38 -0.89 -21.99 19.68
C ILE A 38 -1.96 -20.95 20.01
N LYS A 39 -2.26 -20.05 19.08
CA LYS A 39 -3.30 -19.02 19.23
C LYS A 39 -3.80 -18.57 17.87
N PHE A 40 -5.09 -18.39 17.74
CA PHE A 40 -5.69 -17.75 16.56
C PHE A 40 -6.80 -16.80 16.96
N ARG A 41 -7.03 -15.80 16.12
CA ARG A 41 -8.16 -14.89 16.29
C ARG A 41 -9.44 -15.57 15.78
N LYS A 42 -10.48 -15.61 16.60
CA LYS A 42 -11.80 -16.07 16.16
C LYS A 42 -12.35 -15.08 15.13
N ILE A 43 -12.73 -15.57 13.97
CA ILE A 43 -13.39 -14.84 12.89
C ILE A 43 -14.64 -15.59 12.48
N THR A 44 -15.63 -14.88 11.95
CA THR A 44 -16.83 -15.50 11.38
C THR A 44 -16.53 -16.18 10.04
N GLY A 45 -17.37 -17.11 9.61
CA GLY A 45 -17.23 -17.72 8.28
C GLY A 45 -17.32 -16.68 7.15
N GLU A 46 -18.18 -15.68 7.29
CA GLU A 46 -18.30 -14.56 6.36
C GLU A 46 -16.99 -13.73 6.29
N GLU A 47 -16.43 -13.36 7.44
CA GLU A 47 -15.15 -12.63 7.50
C GLU A 47 -14.01 -13.45 6.86
N LEU A 48 -13.99 -14.77 7.08
CA LEU A 48 -13.01 -15.66 6.46
C LEU A 48 -13.17 -15.67 4.93
N LEU A 49 -14.40 -15.77 4.43
CA LEU A 49 -14.70 -15.79 2.99
C LEU A 49 -14.26 -14.47 2.33
N HIS A 50 -14.56 -13.33 2.94
CA HIS A 50 -14.13 -12.03 2.42
C HIS A 50 -12.60 -11.90 2.39
N ARG A 51 -11.91 -12.37 3.43
CA ARG A 51 -10.44 -12.41 3.45
C ARG A 51 -9.88 -13.29 2.36
N TYR A 52 -10.46 -14.48 2.19
CA TYR A 52 -10.04 -15.42 1.15
C TYR A 52 -10.19 -14.81 -0.24
N ASN A 53 -11.37 -14.25 -0.56
CA ASN A 53 -11.63 -13.64 -1.86
C ASN A 53 -10.69 -12.44 -2.11
N CYS A 54 -10.47 -11.60 -1.10
CA CYS A 54 -9.52 -10.50 -1.18
C CYS A 54 -8.09 -11.01 -1.45
N ALA A 55 -7.66 -12.06 -0.75
CA ALA A 55 -6.34 -12.66 -0.93
C ALA A 55 -6.14 -13.27 -2.32
N GLN A 56 -7.19 -13.84 -2.94
CA GLN A 56 -7.13 -14.32 -4.32
C GLN A 56 -6.79 -13.18 -5.29
N VAL A 57 -7.48 -12.04 -5.17
CA VAL A 57 -7.20 -10.86 -6.01
C VAL A 57 -5.80 -10.33 -5.72
N GLN A 58 -5.40 -10.21 -4.45
CA GLN A 58 -4.06 -9.79 -4.07
C GLN A 58 -2.98 -10.68 -4.71
N GLY A 59 -3.19 -12.01 -4.71
CA GLY A 59 -2.30 -12.96 -5.37
C GLY A 59 -2.19 -12.77 -6.88
N LEU A 60 -3.29 -12.43 -7.56
CA LEU A 60 -3.28 -12.10 -8.99
C LEU A 60 -2.53 -10.79 -9.25
N LEU A 61 -2.75 -9.76 -8.43
CA LEU A 61 -2.10 -8.46 -8.58
C LEU A 61 -0.56 -8.53 -8.43
N LEU A 62 -0.03 -9.52 -7.72
CA LEU A 62 1.43 -9.78 -7.69
C LEU A 62 2.01 -10.11 -9.07
N ARG A 63 1.17 -10.48 -10.03
CA ARG A 63 1.55 -10.80 -11.40
C ARG A 63 1.06 -9.77 -12.41
N SER A 64 0.69 -8.58 -11.95
CA SER A 64 0.22 -7.51 -12.84
C SER A 64 1.36 -6.75 -13.49
N GLU A 65 1.11 -6.28 -14.71
CA GLU A 65 1.97 -5.35 -15.43
C GLU A 65 1.46 -3.92 -15.25
N LYS A 66 0.15 -3.74 -15.31
CA LYS A 66 -0.52 -2.46 -15.22
C LYS A 66 -1.90 -2.65 -14.63
N ILE A 67 -2.30 -1.67 -13.82
CA ILE A 67 -3.63 -1.61 -13.24
C ILE A 67 -4.25 -0.27 -13.60
N LYS A 68 -5.47 -0.29 -14.08
CA LYS A 68 -6.31 0.88 -14.29
C LYS A 68 -7.44 0.84 -13.28
N LEU A 69 -7.50 1.84 -12.41
CA LEU A 69 -8.54 2.02 -11.42
C LEU A 69 -9.37 3.24 -11.79
N LYS A 70 -10.67 3.06 -11.92
CA LYS A 70 -11.64 4.14 -12.15
C LYS A 70 -12.50 4.31 -10.92
N LEU A 71 -12.74 5.56 -10.55
CA LEU A 71 -13.51 5.97 -9.39
C LEU A 71 -14.60 6.94 -9.86
N PRO A 72 -15.78 6.44 -10.26
CA PRO A 72 -16.87 7.27 -10.80
C PRO A 72 -17.44 8.26 -9.80
N GLU A 73 -17.61 7.82 -8.55
CA GLU A 73 -18.22 8.60 -7.47
C GLU A 73 -17.40 8.58 -6.19
N SER A 74 -16.26 9.24 -6.19
CA SER A 74 -15.45 9.37 -4.97
C SER A 74 -15.76 10.68 -4.25
N THR A 75 -15.97 10.59 -2.94
CA THR A 75 -15.96 11.79 -2.09
C THR A 75 -14.52 12.28 -1.90
N THR A 76 -14.33 13.57 -1.65
CA THR A 76 -13.00 14.13 -1.37
C THR A 76 -12.32 13.41 -0.21
N ALA A 77 -13.07 13.00 0.81
CA ALA A 77 -12.54 12.27 1.96
C ALA A 77 -12.08 10.85 1.60
N SER A 78 -12.89 10.09 0.84
CA SER A 78 -12.54 8.72 0.43
C SER A 78 -11.36 8.71 -0.55
N LEU A 79 -11.34 9.66 -1.48
CA LEU A 79 -10.22 9.82 -2.43
C LEU A 79 -8.90 10.09 -1.70
N ARG A 80 -8.90 11.04 -0.77
CA ARG A 80 -7.72 11.35 0.04
C ARG A 80 -7.18 10.18 0.80
N GLN A 81 -8.07 9.43 1.38
CA GLN A 81 -7.73 8.23 2.09
C GLN A 81 -7.03 7.24 1.15
N LEU A 82 -7.57 7.04 -0.05
CA LEU A 82 -6.97 6.20 -1.07
C LEU A 82 -5.58 6.70 -1.47
N LEU A 83 -5.42 8.01 -1.70
CA LEU A 83 -4.14 8.63 -2.03
C LEU A 83 -3.10 8.47 -0.92
N LYS A 84 -3.50 8.60 0.35
CA LYS A 84 -2.61 8.30 1.49
C LYS A 84 -2.10 6.86 1.46
N TYR A 85 -2.96 5.91 1.10
CA TYR A 85 -2.56 4.51 0.98
C TYR A 85 -1.67 4.24 -0.23
N LEU A 86 -1.90 4.90 -1.35
CA LEU A 86 -0.99 4.86 -2.49
C LEU A 86 0.42 5.31 -2.09
N ARG A 87 0.52 6.45 -1.41
CA ARG A 87 1.81 6.96 -0.92
C ARG A 87 2.43 6.06 0.15
N PHE A 88 1.64 5.62 1.12
CA PHE A 88 2.12 4.71 2.17
C PHE A 88 2.71 3.43 1.57
N ASN A 89 2.04 2.84 0.58
CA ASN A 89 2.51 1.66 -0.12
C ASN A 89 3.54 1.98 -1.21
N LYS A 90 3.92 3.26 -1.40
CA LYS A 90 4.97 3.70 -2.34
C LYS A 90 4.70 3.24 -3.77
N LEU A 91 3.45 3.31 -4.18
CA LEU A 91 3.03 2.91 -5.51
C LEU A 91 3.28 4.03 -6.52
N LEU A 92 3.71 3.63 -7.71
CA LEU A 92 3.84 4.52 -8.85
C LEU A 92 2.47 4.64 -9.52
N VAL A 93 1.92 5.84 -9.53
CA VAL A 93 0.57 6.09 -10.04
C VAL A 93 0.55 7.37 -10.88
N LYS A 94 -0.13 7.27 -12.03
CA LYS A 94 -0.53 8.42 -12.84
C LYS A 94 -2.02 8.64 -12.64
N ILE A 95 -2.39 9.85 -12.21
CA ILE A 95 -3.79 10.22 -11.96
C ILE A 95 -4.26 11.16 -13.06
N SER A 96 -5.41 10.89 -13.61
CA SER A 96 -6.09 11.74 -14.58
C SER A 96 -7.54 12.01 -14.14
N PHE A 97 -8.01 13.21 -14.44
CA PHE A 97 -9.36 13.67 -14.11
C PHE A 97 -10.13 13.87 -15.40
N ASP A 98 -11.33 13.33 -15.50
CA ASP A 98 -12.24 13.66 -16.58
C ASP A 98 -13.05 14.91 -16.22
N TYR A 99 -12.58 16.08 -16.68
CA TYR A 99 -13.26 17.37 -16.48
C TYR A 99 -14.64 17.45 -17.12
N LYS A 100 -14.90 16.65 -18.18
CA LYS A 100 -16.23 16.63 -18.85
C LYS A 100 -17.25 15.91 -18.00
N ARG A 101 -16.85 14.88 -17.30
CA ARG A 101 -17.69 14.09 -16.39
C ARG A 101 -17.41 14.40 -14.92
N ARG A 102 -17.19 15.62 -14.58
CA ARG A 102 -16.91 16.27 -13.26
C ARG A 102 -16.55 15.39 -12.04
N LYS A 103 -16.60 14.05 -12.12
CA LYS A 103 -16.44 13.11 -10.99
C LYS A 103 -15.58 11.89 -11.30
N LEU A 104 -15.26 11.57 -12.54
CA LEU A 104 -14.47 10.39 -12.86
C LEU A 104 -12.98 10.65 -12.63
N ILE A 105 -12.40 9.87 -11.75
CA ILE A 105 -10.96 9.85 -11.50
C ILE A 105 -10.43 8.54 -12.03
N GLU A 106 -9.43 8.60 -12.89
CA GLU A 106 -8.72 7.44 -13.39
C GLU A 106 -7.31 7.41 -12.80
N MET A 107 -6.90 6.26 -12.31
CA MET A 107 -5.55 6.01 -11.79
C MET A 107 -4.92 4.87 -12.57
N GLU A 108 -3.79 5.13 -13.22
CA GLU A 108 -2.94 4.09 -13.77
C GLU A 108 -1.82 3.79 -12.79
N ILE A 109 -1.78 2.54 -12.29
CA ILE A 109 -0.80 2.07 -11.31
C ILE A 109 0.10 1.07 -12.01
N ASP A 110 1.41 1.26 -11.89
CA ASP A 110 2.37 0.31 -12.42
C ASP A 110 2.31 -1.00 -11.65
N GLY A 111 2.31 -2.12 -12.36
CA GLY A 111 2.37 -3.44 -11.75
C GLY A 111 3.82 -3.87 -11.47
N PRO A 112 4.03 -4.87 -10.59
CA PRO A 112 5.37 -5.34 -10.26
C PRO A 112 6.14 -5.90 -11.47
N LEU A 113 5.46 -6.39 -12.49
CA LEU A 113 6.12 -6.93 -13.69
C LEU A 113 6.54 -5.86 -14.71
N SER A 114 6.12 -4.61 -14.53
CA SER A 114 6.61 -3.48 -15.35
C SER A 114 7.92 -2.89 -14.83
N LEU A 115 8.34 -3.25 -13.61
CA LEU A 115 9.52 -2.67 -12.95
C LEU A 115 10.75 -3.57 -13.08
N PHE A 116 11.89 -2.97 -13.34
CA PHE A 116 13.17 -3.70 -13.47
C PHE A 116 13.79 -4.12 -12.13
N LEU A 117 13.49 -3.44 -11.03
CA LEU A 117 14.09 -3.65 -9.71
C LEU A 117 13.05 -3.77 -8.60
N GLN A 118 13.33 -4.60 -7.59
CA GLN A 118 12.54 -4.78 -6.35
C GLN A 118 11.08 -5.23 -6.56
N THR A 119 10.83 -6.05 -7.55
CA THR A 119 9.48 -6.49 -7.96
C THR A 119 8.67 -7.14 -6.84
N GLN A 120 9.28 -7.97 -5.97
CA GLN A 120 8.56 -8.66 -4.89
C GLN A 120 8.02 -7.69 -3.83
N LYS A 121 8.85 -6.78 -3.34
CA LYS A 121 8.45 -5.79 -2.32
C LYS A 121 7.37 -4.86 -2.85
N TYR A 122 7.53 -4.40 -4.07
CA TYR A 122 6.54 -3.55 -4.73
C TYR A 122 5.22 -4.30 -4.94
N GLY A 123 5.27 -5.56 -5.39
CA GLY A 123 4.10 -6.41 -5.54
C GLY A 123 3.33 -6.59 -4.22
N LEU A 124 4.03 -6.84 -3.11
CA LEU A 124 3.41 -6.91 -1.78
C LEU A 124 2.77 -5.59 -1.37
N ASN A 125 3.41 -4.45 -1.66
CA ASN A 125 2.83 -3.14 -1.40
C ASN A 125 1.55 -2.93 -2.21
N LEU A 126 1.55 -3.33 -3.48
CA LEU A 126 0.37 -3.26 -4.34
C LEU A 126 -0.76 -4.18 -3.83
N ALA A 127 -0.43 -5.40 -3.44
CA ALA A 127 -1.38 -6.32 -2.83
C ALA A 127 -1.99 -5.74 -1.53
N ASN A 128 -1.16 -5.11 -0.69
CA ASN A 128 -1.62 -4.45 0.54
C ASN A 128 -2.48 -3.19 0.28
N PHE A 129 -2.33 -2.58 -0.88
CA PHE A 129 -3.14 -1.44 -1.29
C PHE A 129 -4.56 -1.85 -1.70
N PHE A 130 -4.75 -3.04 -2.31
CA PHE A 130 -6.05 -3.46 -2.85
C PHE A 130 -7.22 -3.36 -1.87
N PRO A 131 -7.11 -3.79 -0.60
CA PRO A 131 -8.19 -3.63 0.38
C PRO A 131 -8.65 -2.18 0.59
N ALA A 132 -7.81 -1.21 0.24
CA ALA A 132 -8.13 0.21 0.29
C ALA A 132 -9.11 0.62 -0.82
N VAL A 133 -8.97 0.03 -1.99
CA VAL A 133 -9.88 0.25 -3.12
C VAL A 133 -11.30 -0.21 -2.74
N LEU A 134 -11.42 -1.31 -2.01
CA LEU A 134 -12.71 -1.88 -1.59
C LEU A 134 -13.52 -1.00 -0.62
N HIS A 135 -12.94 0.09 -0.13
CA HIS A 135 -13.64 1.09 0.69
C HIS A 135 -14.21 2.25 -0.14
N GLN A 136 -13.94 2.29 -1.44
CA GLN A 136 -14.54 3.30 -2.31
C GLN A 136 -16.02 2.96 -2.55
N PRO A 137 -16.90 3.98 -2.64
CA PRO A 137 -18.33 3.76 -2.90
C PRO A 137 -18.57 3.03 -4.22
N GLU A 138 -17.92 3.52 -5.28
CA GLU A 138 -17.92 2.92 -6.61
C GLU A 138 -16.50 2.85 -7.14
N TRP A 139 -16.16 1.71 -7.72
CA TRP A 139 -14.84 1.47 -8.29
C TRP A 139 -14.89 0.43 -9.39
N GLU A 140 -14.06 0.62 -10.40
CA GLU A 140 -13.78 -0.36 -11.45
C GLU A 140 -12.26 -0.55 -11.52
N LEU A 141 -11.82 -1.80 -11.59
CA LEU A 141 -10.42 -2.18 -11.65
C LEU A 141 -10.18 -3.11 -12.84
N ASP A 142 -9.36 -2.67 -13.78
CA ASP A 142 -8.83 -3.47 -14.88
C ASP A 142 -7.33 -3.70 -14.65
N ALA A 143 -6.89 -4.96 -14.62
CA ALA A 143 -5.49 -5.29 -14.46
C ALA A 143 -5.01 -6.25 -15.55
N ILE A 144 -3.85 -5.96 -16.13
CA ILE A 144 -3.16 -6.85 -17.06
C ILE A 144 -2.33 -7.81 -16.23
N ILE A 145 -2.71 -9.09 -16.22
CA ILE A 145 -2.09 -10.14 -15.43
C ILE A 145 -1.30 -11.09 -16.34
N ARG A 146 -0.05 -11.35 -16.01
CA ARG A 146 0.80 -12.33 -16.70
C ARG A 146 0.91 -13.62 -15.88
N ILE A 147 0.22 -14.66 -16.29
CA ILE A 147 0.25 -15.96 -15.61
C ILE A 147 1.45 -16.80 -16.08
N HIS A 148 1.73 -16.79 -17.37
CA HIS A 148 2.88 -17.46 -17.99
C HIS A 148 3.66 -16.50 -18.89
N LYS A 149 4.91 -16.85 -19.23
CA LYS A 149 5.82 -15.97 -19.99
C LYS A 149 5.20 -15.30 -21.23
N ASN A 150 4.23 -15.95 -21.89
CA ASN A 150 3.64 -15.48 -23.15
C ASN A 150 2.11 -15.35 -23.11
N LYS A 151 1.46 -15.41 -21.93
CA LYS A 151 0.01 -15.29 -21.81
C LYS A 151 -0.36 -14.21 -20.81
N THR A 152 -0.94 -13.16 -21.32
CA THR A 152 -1.57 -12.10 -20.54
C THR A 152 -3.07 -12.28 -20.50
N HIS A 153 -3.68 -11.95 -19.38
CA HIS A 153 -5.11 -11.97 -19.16
C HIS A 153 -5.53 -10.63 -18.57
N ILE A 154 -6.76 -10.26 -18.79
CA ILE A 154 -7.34 -9.07 -18.19
C ILE A 154 -8.20 -9.51 -17.00
N LEU A 155 -7.86 -9.04 -15.82
CA LEU A 155 -8.70 -9.15 -14.63
C LEU A 155 -9.58 -7.91 -14.58
N GLN A 156 -10.89 -8.09 -14.61
CA GLN A 156 -11.88 -7.02 -14.49
C GLN A 156 -12.70 -7.23 -13.23
N LEU A 157 -12.75 -6.25 -12.38
CA LEU A 157 -13.48 -6.24 -11.13
C LEU A 157 -14.15 -4.89 -10.92
N ASP A 158 -15.28 -4.89 -10.26
CA ASP A 158 -15.98 -3.71 -9.78
C ASP A 158 -16.66 -4.00 -8.43
N GLN A 159 -17.36 -3.01 -7.86
CA GLN A 159 -18.07 -3.16 -6.60
C GLN A 159 -19.12 -4.27 -6.59
N SER A 160 -19.64 -4.70 -7.74
CA SER A 160 -20.65 -5.77 -7.83
C SER A 160 -20.10 -7.17 -7.55
N CYS A 161 -18.77 -7.35 -7.58
CA CYS A 161 -18.10 -8.62 -7.27
C CYS A 161 -18.28 -9.08 -5.81
N GLY A 162 -18.82 -8.23 -4.94
CA GLY A 162 -19.13 -8.54 -3.54
C GLY A 162 -17.93 -8.77 -2.63
N ILE A 163 -16.71 -8.52 -3.10
CA ILE A 163 -15.49 -8.59 -2.27
C ILE A 163 -15.50 -7.41 -1.31
N ARG A 164 -15.33 -7.69 -0.02
CA ARG A 164 -15.28 -6.65 1.01
C ARG A 164 -13.89 -6.57 1.63
N SER A 165 -13.51 -5.37 2.03
CA SER A 165 -12.28 -5.17 2.78
C SER A 165 -12.36 -5.87 4.13
N HIS A 166 -11.30 -6.58 4.49
CA HIS A 166 -11.14 -7.15 5.82
C HIS A 166 -10.52 -6.16 6.82
N LEU A 167 -10.13 -4.98 6.37
CA LEU A 167 -9.59 -3.93 7.21
C LEU A 167 -10.74 -3.17 7.88
N ARG A 168 -10.88 -3.32 9.20
CA ARG A 168 -11.98 -2.67 9.96
C ARG A 168 -11.81 -1.16 10.12
N GLN A 169 -10.59 -0.68 10.16
CA GLN A 169 -10.28 0.75 10.34
C GLN A 169 -9.13 1.14 9.42
N PHE A 170 -9.52 1.63 8.28
CA PHE A 170 -8.59 2.14 7.30
C PHE A 170 -7.99 3.50 7.71
N LEU A 171 -8.72 4.26 8.52
CA LEU A 171 -8.46 5.66 8.83
C LEU A 171 -7.38 5.92 9.89
N ALA A 172 -7.02 4.93 10.70
CA ALA A 172 -6.32 5.18 11.96
C ALA A 172 -4.79 4.95 11.92
N TYR A 173 -4.24 4.40 10.83
CA TYR A 173 -2.80 4.17 10.79
C TYR A 173 -2.05 5.42 10.36
N VAL A 174 -1.36 6.05 11.29
CA VAL A 174 -0.37 7.09 11.03
C VAL A 174 1.01 6.45 11.14
N PRO A 175 1.86 6.48 10.09
CA PRO A 175 3.22 5.97 10.15
C PRO A 175 3.99 6.54 11.35
N GLU A 176 4.85 5.73 11.96
CA GLU A 176 5.61 6.13 13.15
C GLU A 176 6.49 7.36 12.87
N GLU A 177 7.05 7.46 11.67
CA GLU A 177 7.82 8.62 11.20
C GLU A 177 7.00 9.91 11.26
N ILE A 178 5.72 9.85 10.88
CA ILE A 178 4.81 11.00 10.92
C ILE A 178 4.40 11.35 12.36
N GLN A 179 4.22 10.34 13.20
CA GLN A 179 3.96 10.58 14.63
C GLN A 179 5.15 11.29 15.29
N LYS A 180 6.38 10.84 14.99
CA LYS A 180 7.61 11.47 15.46
C LYS A 180 7.75 12.91 14.94
N LEU A 181 7.45 13.12 13.64
CA LEU A 181 7.43 14.46 13.06
C LEU A 181 6.44 15.38 13.81
N GLY A 182 5.21 14.91 14.03
CA GLY A 182 4.21 15.68 14.79
C GLY A 182 4.66 16.03 16.20
N GLN A 183 5.30 15.09 16.91
CA GLN A 183 5.86 15.33 18.24
C GLN A 183 7.02 16.33 18.24
N GLN A 184 7.89 16.27 17.22
CA GLN A 184 9.00 17.23 17.09
C GLN A 184 8.48 18.62 16.73
N LEU A 185 7.51 18.73 15.86
CA LEU A 185 6.87 20.00 15.51
C LEU A 185 6.19 20.62 16.72
N ALA A 186 5.43 19.86 17.49
CA ALA A 186 4.77 20.36 18.70
C ALA A 186 5.77 20.90 19.75
N LYS A 187 6.99 20.33 19.82
CA LYS A 187 8.05 20.82 20.72
C LYS A 187 8.74 22.09 20.21
N LYS A 188 8.97 22.17 18.89
CA LYS A 188 9.75 23.27 18.28
C LYS A 188 8.87 24.46 17.92
N LEU A 189 7.61 24.22 17.59
CA LEU A 189 6.64 25.21 17.11
C LEU A 189 5.33 25.03 17.88
N PRO A 190 5.26 25.42 19.16
CA PRO A 190 4.10 25.18 20.01
C PRO A 190 2.82 25.87 19.50
N ASP A 191 2.95 26.97 18.76
CA ASP A 191 1.83 27.72 18.19
C ASP A 191 1.26 27.09 16.91
N TRP A 192 1.87 26.01 16.42
CA TRP A 192 1.46 25.30 15.22
C TRP A 192 0.99 23.89 15.54
N LYS A 193 -0.15 23.52 14.99
CA LYS A 193 -0.70 22.17 15.10
C LYS A 193 -0.66 21.46 13.75
N LEU A 194 -0.07 20.25 13.72
CA LEU A 194 -0.11 19.37 12.57
C LEU A 194 -1.47 18.67 12.50
N SER A 195 -2.17 18.83 11.39
CA SER A 195 -3.49 18.23 11.17
C SER A 195 -3.56 17.56 9.80
N SER A 196 -4.43 16.56 9.64
CA SER A 196 -4.64 15.90 8.35
C SER A 196 -5.24 16.89 7.36
N SER A 197 -4.65 16.99 6.18
CA SER A 197 -5.20 17.85 5.14
C SER A 197 -6.58 17.37 4.71
N ILE A 198 -7.50 18.27 4.49
CA ILE A 198 -8.83 18.02 3.94
C ILE A 198 -8.99 18.58 2.53
N ASP A 199 -8.18 19.55 2.12
CA ASP A 199 -8.34 20.26 0.87
C ASP A 199 -7.24 19.92 -0.14
N PHE A 200 -7.53 20.00 -1.40
CA PHE A 200 -6.54 19.99 -2.45
C PHE A 200 -6.08 21.43 -2.72
N VAL A 201 -4.85 21.55 -3.15
CA VAL A 201 -4.23 22.82 -3.54
C VAL A 201 -4.12 22.84 -5.06
N SER A 202 -4.71 23.86 -5.69
CA SER A 202 -4.52 24.11 -7.13
C SER A 202 -3.12 24.68 -7.34
N LEU A 203 -2.40 24.08 -8.28
CA LEU A 203 -1.10 24.53 -8.74
C LEU A 203 -1.24 25.25 -10.09
N SER A 204 -0.15 25.71 -10.65
CA SER A 204 -0.17 26.35 -11.97
C SER A 204 -0.74 25.42 -13.05
N GLY A 205 -1.61 25.94 -13.91
CA GLY A 205 -2.32 25.18 -14.93
C GLY A 205 -3.44 24.31 -14.37
N GLU A 206 -3.62 23.12 -14.92
CA GLU A 206 -4.63 22.14 -14.47
C GLU A 206 -4.12 21.19 -13.38
N ASN A 207 -2.96 21.48 -12.81
CA ASN A 207 -2.33 20.63 -11.80
C ASN A 207 -2.97 20.84 -10.44
N VAL A 208 -3.21 19.73 -9.75
CA VAL A 208 -3.78 19.69 -8.40
C VAL A 208 -2.85 18.90 -7.49
N CYS A 209 -2.58 19.45 -6.31
CA CYS A 209 -1.85 18.76 -5.26
C CYS A 209 -2.81 18.32 -4.15
N PHE A 210 -2.58 17.13 -3.61
CA PHE A 210 -3.25 16.64 -2.42
C PHE A 210 -2.23 16.59 -1.27
N PRO A 211 -2.10 17.66 -0.48
CA PRO A 211 -1.16 17.70 0.63
C PRO A 211 -1.45 16.59 1.64
N ASP A 212 -0.43 16.04 2.28
CA ASP A 212 -0.62 15.00 3.30
C ASP A 212 -1.19 15.57 4.58
N TYR A 213 -0.71 16.77 4.96
CA TYR A 213 -1.05 17.47 6.19
C TYR A 213 -1.18 18.95 5.94
N TYR A 214 -1.64 19.66 6.95
CA TYR A 214 -1.48 21.10 7.06
C TYR A 214 -1.01 21.47 8.46
N LEU A 215 -0.27 22.57 8.53
CA LEU A 215 0.09 23.23 9.76
C LEU A 215 -0.92 24.35 10.01
N GLU A 216 -1.55 24.36 11.16
CA GLU A 216 -2.49 25.38 11.57
C GLU A 216 -1.90 26.18 12.74
N HIS A 217 -1.73 27.47 12.53
CA HIS A 217 -1.27 28.40 13.56
C HIS A 217 -2.45 28.84 14.45
N ILE A 218 -2.17 29.19 15.70
CA ILE A 218 -3.20 29.68 16.65
C ILE A 218 -3.94 30.94 16.13
N SER A 219 -3.34 31.71 15.20
CA SER A 219 -3.97 32.84 14.52
C SER A 219 -4.94 32.43 13.41
N GLY A 220 -5.14 31.15 13.13
CA GLY A 220 -5.96 30.64 12.04
C GLY A 220 -5.24 30.55 10.68
N LYS A 221 -3.97 30.94 10.58
CA LYS A 221 -3.17 30.75 9.37
C LYS A 221 -2.94 29.26 9.13
N ARG A 222 -3.19 28.79 7.88
CA ARG A 222 -2.95 27.41 7.45
C ARG A 222 -1.91 27.36 6.37
N VAL A 223 -1.03 26.37 6.45
CA VAL A 223 -0.03 26.08 5.44
C VAL A 223 -0.07 24.58 5.13
N SER A 224 -0.26 24.25 3.86
CA SER A 224 -0.30 22.86 3.40
C SER A 224 1.11 22.25 3.41
N LEU A 225 1.22 20.97 3.74
CA LEU A 225 2.47 20.23 3.84
C LEU A 225 2.38 18.96 3.00
N GLU A 226 3.29 18.80 2.06
CA GLU A 226 3.48 17.58 1.28
C GLU A 226 4.79 16.91 1.69
N LEU A 227 4.76 15.60 1.92
CA LEU A 227 5.91 14.84 2.38
C LEU A 227 6.47 13.96 1.27
N PHE A 228 7.76 14.06 1.03
CA PHE A 228 8.47 13.24 0.07
C PHE A 228 9.41 12.26 0.78
N HIS A 229 9.46 11.05 0.28
CA HIS A 229 10.44 10.07 0.75
C HIS A 229 11.78 10.27 0.02
N ASN A 230 12.90 9.93 0.68
CA ASN A 230 14.26 10.12 0.14
C ASN A 230 14.48 9.56 -1.28
N TRP A 231 13.71 8.56 -1.70
CA TRP A 231 13.77 8.01 -3.06
C TRP A 231 12.76 8.62 -4.05
N HIS A 232 11.97 9.62 -3.63
CA HIS A 232 11.07 10.37 -4.50
C HIS A 232 11.73 11.65 -5.03
N SER A 233 13.00 11.56 -5.47
CA SER A 233 13.76 12.72 -5.97
C SER A 233 13.11 13.35 -7.20
N GLU A 234 12.70 12.55 -8.18
CA GLU A 234 12.07 13.05 -9.40
C GLU A 234 10.69 13.69 -9.15
N PRO A 235 9.75 13.06 -8.41
CA PRO A 235 8.50 13.74 -8.02
C PRO A 235 8.72 15.03 -7.22
N LEU A 236 9.74 15.08 -6.34
CA LEU A 236 10.09 16.29 -5.60
C LEU A 236 10.57 17.40 -6.52
N LEU A 237 11.48 17.11 -7.45
CA LEU A 237 11.97 18.07 -8.43
C LEU A 237 10.84 18.62 -9.29
N ASN A 238 9.96 17.76 -9.79
CA ASN A 238 8.79 18.16 -10.56
C ASN A 238 7.86 19.07 -9.74
N ARG A 239 7.71 18.81 -8.44
CA ARG A 239 6.91 19.66 -7.56
C ARG A 239 7.57 21.01 -7.33
N LEU A 240 8.88 21.05 -7.13
CA LEU A 240 9.65 22.29 -7.00
C LEU A 240 9.48 23.15 -8.24
N THR A 241 9.66 22.59 -9.44
CA THR A 241 9.47 23.30 -10.70
C THR A 241 8.05 23.88 -10.84
N GLN A 242 7.01 23.12 -10.41
CA GLN A 242 5.63 23.62 -10.43
C GLN A 242 5.38 24.77 -9.44
N LEU A 243 6.21 24.92 -8.41
CA LEU A 243 6.08 25.97 -7.39
C LEU A 243 6.95 27.19 -7.67
N GLU A 244 8.01 27.06 -8.49
CA GLU A 244 8.93 28.16 -8.82
C GLU A 244 8.23 29.37 -9.48
N ASP A 245 7.18 29.13 -10.25
CA ASP A 245 6.40 30.17 -10.91
C ASP A 245 5.40 30.89 -9.98
N GLN A 246 5.29 30.44 -8.71
CA GLN A 246 4.33 31.01 -7.77
C GLN A 246 5.03 31.97 -6.78
N LYS A 247 4.55 33.22 -6.72
CA LYS A 247 5.09 34.24 -5.78
C LYS A 247 4.94 33.87 -4.31
N GLU A 248 3.86 33.15 -3.97
CA GLU A 248 3.61 32.61 -2.63
C GLU A 248 3.23 31.13 -2.78
N PRO A 249 4.17 30.22 -2.57
CA PRO A 249 3.86 28.80 -2.69
C PRO A 249 2.86 28.42 -1.59
N PRO A 250 1.71 27.82 -1.98
CA PRO A 250 0.67 27.42 -1.02
C PRO A 250 1.03 26.15 -0.24
N LEU A 251 2.25 25.66 -0.42
CA LEU A 251 2.69 24.34 -0.02
C LEU A 251 4.11 24.35 0.52
N LEU A 252 4.32 23.67 1.66
CA LEU A 252 5.65 23.27 2.16
C LEU A 252 5.96 21.85 1.68
N LEU A 253 7.24 21.58 1.39
CA LEU A 253 7.74 20.27 0.96
C LEU A 253 8.68 19.67 2.00
#